data_53850e0e8b466065bff78e9650b642ff
#
_entry.id   53850e0e8b466065bff78e9650b642ff
#
_cell.length_a   1.000
_cell.length_b   1.000
_cell.length_c   1.000
_cell.angle_alpha   90.00
_cell.angle_beta   90.00
_cell.angle_gamma   90.00
#
_symmetry.space_group_name_H-M   'P 1'
#
loop_
_entity.id
_entity.type
_entity.pdbx_description
1 polymer ?
#
loop_
_entity_poly.entity_id
_entity_poly.type
_entity_poly.pdbx_seq_one_letter_code
_entity_poly.pdbx_strand_id
1 'polypeptide(L)'
;VANVAQISDAVEITESDIYLSFLPFSHTFERTVAHYAALAHGASMAFARSVQHIENDLADVQPTIMCTVPRVLERLYQKQQLELAKGSEVEQHRSQWAAEAGWRRFCRDNGLPIEPSAREALDETVLPVLDEDVGRKVRGLFGGRMKAILCGGASLNQSVARYFCAMGVPLRQVYGLTETS
;
A
#
# COMPACT_ATOMS: atom_id res chain seq x y z
N VAL A 1 -11.39 -22.63 -1.43
CA VAL A 1 -12.43 -21.98 -2.27
C VAL A 1 -13.08 -20.82 -1.53
N ALA A 2 -13.56 -20.98 -0.29
CA ALA A 2 -14.23 -19.91 0.47
C ALA A 2 -13.34 -18.66 0.66
N ASN A 3 -12.08 -18.85 1.06
CA ASN A 3 -11.15 -17.74 1.28
C ASN A 3 -10.82 -16.96 -0.01
N VAL A 4 -10.75 -17.63 -1.16
CA VAL A 4 -10.59 -16.96 -2.46
C VAL A 4 -11.81 -16.08 -2.77
N ALA A 5 -13.03 -16.58 -2.54
CA ALA A 5 -14.25 -15.80 -2.72
C ALA A 5 -14.27 -14.55 -1.82
N GLN A 6 -13.92 -14.69 -0.53
CA GLN A 6 -13.85 -13.55 0.40
C GLN A 6 -12.83 -12.49 -0.04
N ILE A 7 -11.71 -12.91 -0.61
CA ILE A 7 -10.70 -11.96 -1.15
C ILE A 7 -11.29 -11.24 -2.36
N SER A 8 -11.98 -11.96 -3.24
CA SER A 8 -12.64 -11.39 -4.42
C SER A 8 -13.73 -10.39 -4.06
N ASP A 9 -14.44 -10.59 -2.96
CA ASP A 9 -15.42 -9.63 -2.42
C ASP A 9 -14.72 -8.36 -1.86
N ALA A 10 -13.51 -8.51 -1.34
CA ALA A 10 -12.76 -7.41 -0.74
C ALA A 10 -11.93 -6.62 -1.76
N VAL A 11 -11.46 -7.27 -2.82
CA VAL A 11 -10.61 -6.66 -3.87
C VAL A 11 -11.15 -7.10 -5.22
N GLU A 12 -11.55 -6.16 -6.04
CA GLU A 12 -11.93 -6.43 -7.42
C GLU A 12 -10.70 -6.90 -8.21
N ILE A 13 -10.67 -8.18 -8.56
CA ILE A 13 -9.58 -8.81 -9.30
C ILE A 13 -10.09 -9.12 -10.72
N THR A 14 -9.29 -8.78 -11.71
CA THR A 14 -9.60 -8.98 -13.13
C THR A 14 -8.42 -9.62 -13.87
N GLU A 15 -8.63 -10.09 -15.08
CA GLU A 15 -7.59 -10.64 -15.95
C GLU A 15 -6.51 -9.62 -16.33
N SER A 16 -6.79 -8.32 -16.21
CA SER A 16 -5.83 -7.25 -16.47
C SER A 16 -4.88 -6.98 -15.29
N ASP A 17 -5.13 -7.60 -14.13
CA ASP A 17 -4.32 -7.40 -12.94
C ASP A 17 -3.00 -8.18 -13.00
N ILE A 18 -2.00 -7.60 -12.36
CA ILE A 18 -0.66 -8.18 -12.24
C ILE A 18 -0.32 -8.26 -10.75
N TYR A 19 -0.12 -9.46 -10.26
CA TYR A 19 0.40 -9.71 -8.92
C TYR A 19 1.93 -9.70 -8.91
N LEU A 20 2.54 -9.06 -7.92
CA LEU A 20 3.95 -9.28 -7.60
C LEU A 20 4.06 -10.23 -6.41
N SER A 21 4.57 -11.43 -6.68
CA SER A 21 4.76 -12.49 -5.68
C SER A 21 6.21 -12.56 -5.22
N PHE A 22 6.42 -12.57 -3.91
CA PHE A 22 7.76 -12.69 -3.28
C PHE A 22 7.73 -13.42 -1.94
N LEU A 23 6.56 -13.67 -1.37
CA LEU A 23 6.44 -14.46 -0.16
C LEU A 23 6.52 -15.96 -0.50
N PRO A 24 6.90 -16.82 0.45
CA PRO A 24 7.00 -18.26 0.21
C PRO A 24 5.65 -18.88 -0.16
N PHE A 25 5.58 -19.62 -1.28
CA PHE A 25 4.38 -20.36 -1.69
C PHE A 25 3.96 -21.48 -0.72
N SER A 26 4.87 -21.90 0.15
CA SER A 26 4.53 -22.81 1.24
C SER A 26 3.63 -22.17 2.30
N HIS A 27 3.60 -20.85 2.39
CA HIS A 27 2.75 -20.11 3.31
C HIS A 27 1.35 -19.94 2.73
N THR A 28 0.31 -20.24 3.53
CA THR A 28 -1.10 -20.17 3.10
C THR A 28 -1.52 -18.80 2.61
N PHE A 29 -0.99 -17.73 3.22
CA PHE A 29 -1.29 -16.36 2.81
C PHE A 29 -0.93 -16.11 1.34
N GLU A 30 0.32 -16.35 0.93
CA GLU A 30 0.74 -16.15 -0.46
C GLU A 30 0.00 -17.11 -1.41
N ARG A 31 -0.10 -18.37 -1.02
CA ARG A 31 -0.77 -19.41 -1.83
C ARG A 31 -2.23 -19.08 -2.11
N THR A 32 -2.97 -18.65 -1.09
CA THR A 32 -4.42 -18.42 -1.21
C THR A 32 -4.72 -17.04 -1.76
N VAL A 33 -4.11 -16.00 -1.16
CA VAL A 33 -4.46 -14.60 -1.43
C VAL A 33 -3.84 -14.10 -2.74
N ALA A 34 -2.64 -14.57 -3.10
CA ALA A 34 -2.02 -14.23 -4.37
C ALA A 34 -2.27 -15.30 -5.42
N HIS A 35 -1.73 -16.51 -5.25
CA HIS A 35 -1.68 -17.51 -6.32
C HIS A 35 -3.06 -18.01 -6.73
N TYR A 36 -3.86 -18.50 -5.77
CA TYR A 36 -5.19 -19.05 -6.12
C TYR A 36 -6.18 -17.97 -6.54
N ALA A 37 -6.08 -16.75 -5.95
CA ALA A 37 -6.93 -15.65 -6.37
C ALA A 37 -6.56 -15.18 -7.80
N ALA A 38 -5.28 -15.04 -8.12
CA ALA A 38 -4.84 -14.71 -9.48
C ALA A 38 -5.33 -15.73 -10.49
N LEU A 39 -5.14 -17.04 -10.23
CA LEU A 39 -5.62 -18.12 -11.11
C LEU A 39 -7.14 -18.10 -11.30
N ALA A 40 -7.89 -17.87 -10.23
CA ALA A 40 -9.36 -17.87 -10.28
C ALA A 40 -9.92 -16.75 -11.18
N HIS A 41 -9.19 -15.64 -11.33
CA HIS A 41 -9.61 -14.45 -12.08
C HIS A 41 -8.84 -14.24 -13.39
N GLY A 42 -7.96 -15.18 -13.76
CA GLY A 42 -7.14 -15.04 -14.98
C GLY A 42 -6.08 -13.95 -14.91
N ALA A 43 -5.77 -13.43 -13.70
CA ALA A 43 -4.77 -12.40 -13.50
C ALA A 43 -3.34 -12.94 -13.71
N SER A 44 -2.43 -12.07 -14.12
CA SER A 44 -1.02 -12.41 -14.32
C SER A 44 -0.26 -12.41 -13.01
N MET A 45 0.79 -13.24 -12.92
CA MET A 45 1.67 -13.29 -11.76
C MET A 45 3.13 -13.09 -12.17
N ALA A 46 3.76 -12.06 -11.62
CA ALA A 46 5.18 -11.81 -11.72
C ALA A 46 5.87 -12.25 -10.42
N PHE A 47 7.04 -12.84 -10.53
CA PHE A 47 7.83 -13.30 -9.39
C PHE A 47 9.00 -12.36 -9.17
N ALA A 48 9.13 -11.84 -7.95
CA ALA A 48 10.26 -11.03 -7.59
C ALA A 48 11.56 -11.84 -7.61
N ARG A 49 12.63 -11.21 -8.06
CA ARG A 49 13.98 -11.83 -8.10
C ARG A 49 14.48 -12.20 -6.70
N SER A 50 14.22 -11.36 -5.73
CA SER A 50 14.45 -11.61 -4.30
C SER A 50 13.84 -10.48 -3.45
N VAL A 51 13.76 -10.67 -2.13
CA VAL A 51 13.31 -9.64 -1.18
C VAL A 51 14.16 -8.37 -1.24
N GLN A 52 15.45 -8.48 -1.57
CA GLN A 52 16.35 -7.35 -1.72
C GLN A 52 16.07 -6.51 -2.96
N HIS A 53 15.53 -7.12 -4.00
CA HIS A 53 15.23 -6.47 -5.29
C HIS A 53 13.79 -5.99 -5.43
N ILE A 54 12.95 -6.14 -4.39
CA ILE A 54 11.51 -5.80 -4.45
C ILE A 54 11.27 -4.38 -4.99
N GLU A 55 12.07 -3.39 -4.58
CA GLU A 55 11.90 -2.01 -5.02
C GLU A 55 12.10 -1.86 -6.54
N ASN A 56 13.13 -2.52 -7.07
CA ASN A 56 13.38 -2.51 -8.52
C ASN A 56 12.30 -3.30 -9.26
N ASP A 57 11.89 -4.44 -8.71
CA ASP A 57 10.85 -5.28 -9.30
C ASP A 57 9.49 -4.57 -9.31
N LEU A 58 9.17 -3.78 -8.27
CA LEU A 58 7.99 -2.92 -8.24
C LEU A 58 8.01 -1.87 -9.36
N ALA A 59 9.17 -1.26 -9.62
CA ALA A 59 9.33 -0.28 -10.68
C ALA A 59 9.26 -0.92 -12.07
N ASP A 60 9.89 -2.09 -12.26
CA ASP A 60 9.96 -2.78 -13.54
C ASP A 60 8.61 -3.42 -13.93
N VAL A 61 7.93 -4.08 -12.97
CA VAL A 61 6.69 -4.83 -13.19
C VAL A 61 5.46 -3.93 -13.13
N GLN A 62 5.49 -2.89 -12.32
CA GLN A 62 4.34 -2.01 -12.05
C GLN A 62 3.07 -2.82 -11.70
N PRO A 63 3.10 -3.66 -10.66
CA PRO A 63 1.99 -4.53 -10.33
C PRO A 63 0.77 -3.75 -9.86
N THR A 64 -0.39 -4.39 -9.94
CA THR A 64 -1.66 -3.84 -9.45
C THR A 64 -2.06 -4.40 -8.08
N ILE A 65 -1.58 -5.59 -7.73
CA ILE A 65 -1.88 -6.25 -6.46
C ILE A 65 -0.59 -6.85 -5.89
N MET A 66 -0.43 -6.75 -4.58
CA MET A 66 0.71 -7.35 -3.88
C MET A 66 0.30 -7.84 -2.49
N CYS A 67 0.70 -9.07 -2.15
CA CYS A 67 0.70 -9.53 -0.77
C CYS A 67 2.04 -9.19 -0.12
N THR A 68 2.01 -8.70 1.10
CA THR A 68 3.23 -8.26 1.78
C THR A 68 3.17 -8.49 3.29
N VAL A 69 4.30 -8.33 3.95
CA VAL A 69 4.43 -8.37 5.41
C VAL A 69 4.88 -6.99 5.92
N PRO A 70 4.59 -6.66 7.20
CA PRO A 70 4.90 -5.35 7.78
C PRO A 70 6.33 -4.88 7.54
N ARG A 71 7.31 -5.78 7.67
CA ARG A 71 8.73 -5.46 7.55
C ARG A 71 9.13 -4.84 6.21
N VAL A 72 8.46 -5.21 5.13
CA VAL A 72 8.71 -4.63 3.80
C VAL A 72 8.23 -3.18 3.75
N LEU A 73 7.02 -2.92 4.25
CA LEU A 73 6.45 -1.57 4.32
C LEU A 73 7.25 -0.67 5.27
N GLU A 74 7.66 -1.18 6.42
CA GLU A 74 8.49 -0.46 7.37
C GLU A 74 9.84 -0.06 6.77
N ARG A 75 10.47 -0.95 5.99
CA ARG A 75 11.72 -0.65 5.28
C ARG A 75 11.53 0.46 4.24
N LEU A 76 10.47 0.38 3.44
CA LEU A 76 10.13 1.41 2.45
C LEU A 76 9.85 2.76 3.13
N TYR A 77 9.10 2.74 4.22
CA TYR A 77 8.83 3.93 5.03
C TYR A 77 10.11 4.55 5.58
N GLN A 78 10.98 3.75 6.23
CA GLN A 78 12.24 4.23 6.78
C GLN A 78 13.13 4.86 5.71
N LYS A 79 13.25 4.21 4.55
CA LYS A 79 13.99 4.76 3.42
C LYS A 79 13.43 6.10 2.97
N GLN A 80 12.10 6.19 2.83
CA GLN A 80 11.43 7.43 2.44
C GLN A 80 11.67 8.55 3.46
N GLN A 81 11.60 8.25 4.77
CA GLN A 81 11.89 9.24 5.82
C GLN A 81 13.35 9.70 5.80
N LEU A 82 14.30 8.80 5.53
CA LEU A 82 15.72 9.16 5.39
C LEU A 82 15.99 10.06 4.17
N GLU A 83 15.33 9.82 3.04
CA GLU A 83 15.45 10.68 1.88
C GLU A 83 14.83 12.06 2.12
N LEU A 84 13.66 12.12 2.77
CA LEU A 84 13.03 13.38 3.17
C LEU A 84 13.91 14.19 4.13
N ALA A 85 14.58 13.55 5.08
CA ALA A 85 15.45 14.22 6.03
C ALA A 85 16.69 14.90 5.37
N LYS A 86 17.08 14.44 4.16
CA LYS A 86 18.14 15.07 3.35
C LYS A 86 17.63 16.24 2.51
N GLY A 87 16.33 16.34 2.33
CA GLY A 87 15.67 17.38 1.54
C GLY A 87 15.67 18.74 2.25
N SER A 88 15.28 19.78 1.53
CA SER A 88 15.10 21.12 2.07
C SER A 88 13.98 21.19 3.13
N GLU A 89 14.02 22.19 4.00
CA GLU A 89 12.95 22.44 4.99
C GLU A 89 11.57 22.59 4.29
N VAL A 90 11.55 23.19 3.11
CA VAL A 90 10.32 23.34 2.31
C VAL A 90 9.75 21.97 1.90
N GLU A 91 10.60 21.05 1.43
CA GLU A 91 10.18 19.69 1.06
C GLU A 91 9.69 18.91 2.27
N GLN A 92 10.36 19.03 3.41
CA GLN A 92 9.95 18.39 4.65
C GLN A 92 8.57 18.90 5.12
N HIS A 93 8.36 20.22 5.12
CA HIS A 93 7.06 20.82 5.49
C HIS A 93 5.93 20.42 4.51
N ARG A 94 6.22 20.39 3.21
CA ARG A 94 5.23 19.95 2.20
C ARG A 94 4.85 18.48 2.40
N SER A 95 5.81 17.62 2.67
CA SER A 95 5.58 16.20 2.95
C SER A 95 4.77 16.00 4.24
N GLN A 96 5.08 16.75 5.29
CA GLN A 96 4.31 16.71 6.54
C GLN A 96 2.86 17.16 6.30
N TRP A 97 2.67 18.28 5.60
CA TRP A 97 1.32 18.76 5.30
C TRP A 97 0.55 17.79 4.41
N ALA A 98 1.20 17.19 3.41
CA ALA A 98 0.58 16.15 2.58
C ALA A 98 0.13 14.95 3.43
N ALA A 99 0.94 14.51 4.40
CA ALA A 99 0.57 13.42 5.31
C ALA A 99 -0.61 13.78 6.22
N GLU A 100 -0.64 14.99 6.77
CA GLU A 100 -1.72 15.46 7.62
C GLU A 100 -3.05 15.62 6.86
N ALA A 101 -3.01 16.33 5.73
CA ALA A 101 -4.20 16.56 4.90
C ALA A 101 -4.72 15.26 4.25
N GLY A 102 -3.80 14.42 3.75
CA GLY A 102 -4.13 13.12 3.19
C GLY A 102 -4.73 12.17 4.23
N TRP A 103 -4.26 12.21 5.50
CA TRP A 103 -4.87 11.43 6.57
C TRP A 103 -6.29 11.90 6.90
N ARG A 104 -6.55 13.21 6.96
CA ARG A 104 -7.90 13.72 7.16
C ARG A 104 -8.83 13.32 6.02
N ARG A 105 -8.36 13.37 4.77
CA ARG A 105 -9.09 12.84 3.60
C ARG A 105 -9.41 11.35 3.80
N PHE A 106 -8.41 10.54 4.10
CA PHE A 106 -8.58 9.10 4.33
C PHE A 106 -9.62 8.83 5.43
N CYS A 107 -9.55 9.53 6.56
CA CYS A 107 -10.54 9.39 7.63
C CYS A 107 -11.95 9.73 7.17
N ARG A 108 -12.12 10.84 6.44
CA ARG A 108 -13.41 11.27 5.89
C ARG A 108 -14.00 10.21 4.95
N ASP A 109 -13.20 9.72 4.02
CA ASP A 109 -13.62 8.73 3.02
C ASP A 109 -13.99 7.37 3.64
N ASN A 110 -13.46 7.07 4.82
CA ASN A 110 -13.69 5.82 5.54
C ASN A 110 -14.57 5.96 6.80
N GLY A 111 -15.17 7.14 7.04
CA GLY A 111 -16.05 7.38 8.18
C GLY A 111 -15.34 7.29 9.54
N LEU A 112 -14.04 7.55 9.58
CA LEU A 112 -13.24 7.56 10.81
C LEU A 112 -13.27 8.93 11.49
N PRO A 113 -13.08 9.01 12.82
CA PRO A 113 -12.96 10.27 13.52
C PRO A 113 -11.83 11.14 12.95
N ILE A 114 -12.11 12.42 12.76
CA ILE A 114 -11.15 13.41 12.27
C ILE A 114 -10.73 14.32 13.41
N GLU A 115 -9.43 14.46 13.64
CA GLU A 115 -8.91 15.45 14.57
C GLU A 115 -9.09 16.86 14.00
N PRO A 116 -9.71 17.80 14.73
CA PRO A 116 -9.88 19.18 14.27
C PRO A 116 -8.55 19.83 13.92
N SER A 117 -8.51 20.58 12.82
CA SER A 117 -7.32 21.29 12.38
C SER A 117 -7.69 22.69 11.88
N ALA A 118 -6.91 23.70 12.29
CA ALA A 118 -7.05 25.05 11.76
C ALA A 118 -6.79 25.15 10.23
N ARG A 119 -6.16 24.12 9.64
CA ARG A 119 -5.86 24.05 8.20
C ARG A 119 -6.91 23.28 7.39
N GLU A 120 -7.93 22.71 8.02
CA GLU A 120 -8.90 21.83 7.37
C GLU A 120 -9.58 22.50 6.14
N ALA A 121 -9.93 23.77 6.24
CA ALA A 121 -10.51 24.51 5.14
C ALA A 121 -9.53 24.72 3.95
N LEU A 122 -8.23 24.68 4.19
CA LEU A 122 -7.21 24.81 3.15
C LEU A 122 -6.88 23.46 2.52
N ASP A 123 -7.09 22.35 3.25
CA ASP A 123 -6.70 21.01 2.80
C ASP A 123 -7.35 20.65 1.47
N GLU A 124 -8.63 20.94 1.27
CA GLU A 124 -9.35 20.62 0.03
C GLU A 124 -8.75 21.36 -1.18
N THR A 125 -8.28 22.59 -0.99
CA THR A 125 -7.66 23.38 -2.05
C THR A 125 -6.23 22.95 -2.35
N VAL A 126 -5.47 22.61 -1.31
CA VAL A 126 -4.02 22.37 -1.42
C VAL A 126 -3.70 20.90 -1.67
N LEU A 127 -4.58 19.99 -1.22
CA LEU A 127 -4.38 18.55 -1.32
C LEU A 127 -4.11 18.04 -2.75
N PRO A 128 -4.80 18.50 -3.82
CA PRO A 128 -4.49 18.06 -5.17
C PRO A 128 -3.04 18.36 -5.58
N VAL A 129 -2.51 19.52 -5.19
CA VAL A 129 -1.12 19.91 -5.49
C VAL A 129 -0.13 19.09 -4.66
N LEU A 130 -0.42 18.87 -3.38
CA LEU A 130 0.41 18.04 -2.50
C LEU A 130 0.38 16.57 -2.92
N ASP A 131 -0.77 16.07 -3.36
CA ASP A 131 -0.91 14.70 -3.85
C ASP A 131 -0.11 14.46 -5.13
N GLU A 132 -0.12 15.42 -6.05
CA GLU A 132 0.67 15.35 -7.29
C GLU A 132 2.17 15.41 -7.02
N ASP A 133 2.62 16.23 -6.09
CA ASP A 133 4.04 16.42 -5.79
C ASP A 133 4.60 15.35 -4.83
N VAL A 134 3.86 15.01 -3.77
CA VAL A 134 4.31 14.11 -2.72
C VAL A 134 3.63 12.73 -2.82
N GLY A 135 2.31 12.70 -2.87
CA GLY A 135 1.53 11.46 -2.88
C GLY A 135 1.90 10.57 -4.07
N ARG A 136 2.00 11.14 -5.27
CA ARG A 136 2.38 10.41 -6.48
C ARG A 136 3.79 9.80 -6.37
N LYS A 137 4.75 10.50 -5.79
CA LYS A 137 6.11 9.97 -5.57
C LYS A 137 6.08 8.76 -4.64
N VAL A 138 5.28 8.83 -3.55
CA VAL A 138 5.15 7.72 -2.61
C VAL A 138 4.44 6.53 -3.26
N ARG A 139 3.36 6.73 -4.01
CA ARG A 139 2.71 5.66 -4.79
C ARG A 139 3.63 5.08 -5.85
N GLY A 140 4.52 5.88 -6.41
CA GLY A 140 5.56 5.46 -7.34
C GLY A 140 6.52 4.41 -6.78
N LEU A 141 6.76 4.38 -5.45
CA LEU A 141 7.54 3.34 -4.79
C LEU A 141 6.95 1.93 -4.98
N PHE A 142 5.66 1.86 -5.25
CA PHE A 142 4.91 0.64 -5.51
C PHE A 142 4.60 0.42 -7.00
N GLY A 143 5.30 1.10 -7.90
CA GLY A 143 5.08 1.02 -9.34
C GLY A 143 3.96 1.91 -9.90
N GLY A 144 3.28 2.69 -9.05
CA GLY A 144 2.30 3.72 -9.46
C GLY A 144 0.93 3.20 -9.92
N ARG A 145 0.72 1.88 -10.06
CA ARG A 145 -0.52 1.26 -10.56
C ARG A 145 -1.25 0.40 -9.53
N MET A 146 -0.81 0.43 -8.26
CA MET A 146 -1.36 -0.42 -7.20
C MET A 146 -2.87 -0.18 -6.99
N LYS A 147 -3.66 -1.25 -7.04
CA LYS A 147 -5.08 -1.32 -6.65
C LYS A 147 -5.25 -1.81 -5.21
N ALA A 148 -4.40 -2.75 -4.79
CA ALA A 148 -4.43 -3.29 -3.44
C ALA A 148 -3.05 -3.78 -2.98
N ILE A 149 -2.69 -3.39 -1.76
CA ILE A 149 -1.58 -3.97 -1.01
C ILE A 149 -2.17 -4.66 0.21
N LEU A 150 -2.07 -5.98 0.24
CA LEU A 150 -2.60 -6.82 1.32
C LEU A 150 -1.46 -7.13 2.28
N CYS A 151 -1.47 -6.51 3.45
CA CYS A 151 -0.43 -6.69 4.48
C CYS A 151 -0.92 -7.64 5.57
N GLY A 152 -0.23 -8.76 5.74
CA GLY A 152 -0.59 -9.80 6.71
C GLY A 152 0.60 -10.43 7.41
N GLY A 153 0.33 -11.47 8.21
CA GLY A 153 1.32 -12.25 8.94
C GLY A 153 1.77 -11.64 10.27
N ALA A 154 1.62 -10.33 10.47
CA ALA A 154 1.86 -9.64 11.74
C ALA A 154 1.16 -8.27 11.75
N SER A 155 1.08 -7.64 12.91
CA SER A 155 0.54 -6.28 13.03
C SER A 155 1.46 -5.26 12.38
N LEU A 156 0.89 -4.40 11.53
CA LEU A 156 1.63 -3.28 10.94
C LEU A 156 1.68 -2.12 11.93
N ASN A 157 2.84 -1.46 12.02
CA ASN A 157 3.00 -0.26 12.82
C ASN A 157 2.01 0.82 12.36
N GLN A 158 1.28 1.40 13.33
CA GLN A 158 0.22 2.37 13.06
C GLN A 158 0.72 3.63 12.32
N SER A 159 1.91 4.14 12.66
CA SER A 159 2.48 5.31 11.98
C SER A 159 2.81 5.02 10.52
N VAL A 160 3.28 3.80 10.21
CA VAL A 160 3.57 3.35 8.85
C VAL A 160 2.26 3.20 8.05
N ALA A 161 1.25 2.55 8.64
CA ALA A 161 -0.06 2.41 8.02
C ALA A 161 -0.69 3.78 7.72
N ARG A 162 -0.71 4.66 8.72
CA ARG A 162 -1.23 6.03 8.61
C ARG A 162 -0.55 6.81 7.49
N TYR A 163 0.77 6.75 7.41
CA TYR A 163 1.55 7.44 6.38
C TYR A 163 1.16 6.97 4.97
N PHE A 164 1.18 5.66 4.71
CA PHE A 164 0.87 5.14 3.38
C PHE A 164 -0.59 5.38 2.99
N CYS A 165 -1.54 5.19 3.91
CA CYS A 165 -2.95 5.52 3.66
C CYS A 165 -3.15 7.01 3.37
N ALA A 166 -2.48 7.90 4.10
CA ALA A 166 -2.50 9.34 3.86
C ALA A 166 -1.98 9.71 2.47
N MET A 167 -0.96 9.00 1.98
CA MET A 167 -0.39 9.19 0.63
C MET A 167 -1.22 8.52 -0.48
N GLY A 168 -2.39 7.97 -0.17
CA GLY A 168 -3.27 7.32 -1.14
C GLY A 168 -2.77 5.95 -1.62
N VAL A 169 -1.88 5.30 -0.85
CA VAL A 169 -1.51 3.91 -1.09
C VAL A 169 -2.67 3.01 -0.66
N PRO A 170 -3.18 2.12 -1.53
CA PRO A 170 -4.36 1.28 -1.25
C PRO A 170 -4.00 0.11 -0.33
N LEU A 171 -3.60 0.42 0.88
CA LEU A 171 -3.13 -0.53 1.89
C LEU A 171 -4.30 -1.10 2.69
N ARG A 172 -4.35 -2.42 2.81
CA ARG A 172 -5.31 -3.16 3.63
C ARG A 172 -4.57 -4.12 4.53
N GLN A 173 -4.85 -4.08 5.83
CA GLN A 173 -4.34 -5.09 6.74
C GLN A 173 -5.30 -6.29 6.74
N VAL A 174 -4.74 -7.48 6.57
CA VAL A 174 -5.47 -8.74 6.56
C VAL A 174 -5.06 -9.59 7.75
N TYR A 175 -6.02 -10.31 8.30
CA TYR A 175 -5.82 -11.24 9.41
C TYR A 175 -6.23 -12.65 8.98
N GLY A 176 -5.44 -13.63 9.35
CA GLY A 176 -5.72 -15.04 9.14
C GLY A 176 -4.70 -15.91 9.87
N LEU A 177 -5.08 -17.16 10.07
CA LEU A 177 -4.26 -18.20 10.67
C LEU A 177 -4.16 -19.38 9.69
N THR A 178 -3.03 -20.07 9.69
CA THR A 178 -2.83 -21.27 8.86
C THR A 178 -3.89 -22.33 9.16
N GLU A 179 -4.30 -22.45 10.42
CA GLU A 179 -5.27 -23.40 10.92
C GLU A 179 -6.70 -23.13 10.44
N THR A 180 -6.98 -21.94 9.97
CA THR A 180 -8.32 -21.51 9.50
C THR A 180 -8.39 -21.26 7.99
N SER A 181 -7.33 -21.59 7.27
CA SER A 181 -7.18 -21.33 5.83
C SER A 181 -7.64 -22.48 4.96
#